data_a3e5271b747e64021feb145ff2e1e3e3
#
_entry.id   a3e5271b747e64021feb145ff2e1e3e3
#
_cell.length_a   1.000
_cell.length_b   1.000
_cell.length_c   1.000
_cell.angle_alpha   90.00
_cell.angle_beta   90.00
_cell.angle_gamma   90.00
#
_symmetry.space_group_name_H-M   'P 1'
#
loop_
_entity.id
_entity.type
_entity.pdbx_description
1 polymer ?
#
loop_
_entity_poly.entity_id
_entity_poly.type
_entity_poly.pdbx_seq_one_letter_code
_entity_poly.pdbx_strand_id
1 'polypeptide(L)'
;MAGRFGYEIGDYKFVPEEFLPATVCDKIVGARVSDPGLIRRIARARKRRPALTRDGKLTILSVDHPARMVTRVGDNPLAMGDRYELLARVSRVLTDSRFDGFMATADVVEELLILDYMVQRAGGPSFLGEKVILGCMNRGGLAGVSFEMDDTMTGYTARAINDMGLDGAKLMFRLEPGSCESGKTIMYCVNAINELVDL
;
A
#
# COMPACT_ATOMS: atom_id res chain seq x y z
N MET A 1 -21.43 11.47 -22.20
CA MET A 1 -20.84 10.33 -22.95
C MET A 1 -20.90 9.11 -22.03
N ALA A 2 -21.69 8.09 -22.35
CA ALA A 2 -21.69 6.84 -21.62
C ALA A 2 -20.29 6.23 -21.75
N GLY A 3 -19.63 6.00 -20.62
CA GLY A 3 -18.31 5.42 -20.59
C GLY A 3 -18.31 4.02 -21.21
N ARG A 4 -17.19 3.58 -21.72
CA ARG A 4 -16.95 2.30 -22.41
C ARG A 4 -17.43 1.05 -21.64
N PHE A 5 -17.90 1.21 -20.39
CA PHE A 5 -18.34 0.16 -19.46
C PHE A 5 -19.78 0.36 -18.95
N GLY A 6 -20.55 1.30 -19.50
CA GLY A 6 -21.95 1.52 -19.13
C GLY A 6 -22.19 2.06 -17.72
N TYR A 7 -21.18 2.64 -17.06
CA TYR A 7 -21.36 3.35 -15.79
C TYR A 7 -21.61 4.84 -16.06
N GLU A 8 -22.64 5.39 -15.44
CA GLU A 8 -22.71 6.82 -15.22
C GLU A 8 -21.89 7.13 -13.95
N ILE A 9 -20.77 7.79 -14.11
CA ILE A 9 -20.05 8.41 -13.01
C ILE A 9 -20.78 9.72 -12.74
N GLY A 10 -21.65 9.74 -11.74
CA GLY A 10 -22.34 10.96 -11.30
C GLY A 10 -21.36 12.02 -10.81
N ASP A 11 -21.88 13.21 -10.47
CA ASP A 11 -21.12 14.36 -9.94
C ASP A 11 -20.63 14.14 -8.49
N TYR A 12 -20.36 12.91 -8.11
CA TYR A 12 -19.90 12.58 -6.76
C TYR A 12 -18.53 13.19 -6.50
N LYS A 13 -18.48 14.06 -5.50
CA LYS A 13 -17.22 14.58 -4.94
C LYS A 13 -16.88 13.81 -3.68
N PHE A 14 -15.66 13.30 -3.64
CA PHE A 14 -15.15 12.66 -2.45
C PHE A 14 -14.85 13.72 -1.37
N VAL A 15 -15.43 13.55 -0.20
CA VAL A 15 -15.24 14.41 0.98
C VAL A 15 -14.55 13.58 2.05
N PRO A 16 -13.23 13.77 2.26
CA PRO A 16 -12.45 12.96 3.22
C PRO A 16 -13.01 13.00 4.65
N GLU A 17 -13.56 14.14 5.06
CA GLU A 17 -14.11 14.39 6.40
C GLU A 17 -15.29 13.49 6.75
N GLU A 18 -15.99 12.95 5.76
CA GLU A 18 -17.08 11.98 5.97
C GLU A 18 -16.54 10.60 6.43
N PHE A 19 -15.26 10.34 6.24
CA PHE A 19 -14.62 9.05 6.53
C PHE A 19 -13.63 9.11 7.67
N LEU A 20 -12.84 10.18 7.74
CA LEU A 20 -11.78 10.33 8.73
C LEU A 20 -11.81 11.73 9.35
N PRO A 21 -11.61 11.85 10.66
CA PRO A 21 -11.47 13.16 11.30
C PRO A 21 -10.22 13.87 10.81
N ALA A 22 -10.26 15.19 10.61
CA ALA A 22 -9.14 16.00 10.13
C ALA A 22 -7.85 15.82 10.97
N THR A 23 -7.98 15.46 12.26
CA THR A 23 -6.86 15.24 13.19
C THR A 23 -6.22 13.85 13.08
N VAL A 24 -6.63 13.02 12.12
CA VAL A 24 -6.16 11.61 12.05
C VAL A 24 -4.66 11.51 11.82
N CYS A 25 -4.10 12.35 10.95
CA CYS A 25 -2.66 12.35 10.66
C CYS A 25 -1.84 12.70 11.91
N ASP A 26 -2.25 13.70 12.68
CA ASP A 26 -1.58 14.08 13.94
C ASP A 26 -1.63 12.94 14.96
N LYS A 27 -2.75 12.24 15.03
CA LYS A 27 -2.90 11.08 15.94
C LYS A 27 -2.02 9.91 15.51
N ILE A 28 -1.89 9.64 14.20
CA ILE A 28 -1.00 8.61 13.67
C ILE A 28 0.46 8.95 14.00
N VAL A 29 0.88 10.20 13.77
CA VAL A 29 2.21 10.67 14.12
C VAL A 29 2.45 10.56 15.62
N GLY A 30 1.50 11.02 16.44
CA GLY A 30 1.56 10.92 17.89
C GLY A 30 1.71 9.48 18.39
N ALA A 31 0.95 8.54 17.83
CA ALA A 31 1.05 7.12 18.16
C ALA A 31 2.43 6.54 17.82
N ARG A 32 2.98 6.92 16.66
CA ARG A 32 4.30 6.46 16.18
C ARG A 32 5.44 7.00 17.06
N VAL A 33 5.34 8.24 17.50
CA VAL A 33 6.36 8.90 18.34
C VAL A 33 6.30 8.39 19.78
N SER A 34 5.09 8.22 20.33
CA SER A 34 4.93 7.80 21.73
C SER A 34 5.28 6.32 21.96
N ASP A 35 5.17 5.49 20.93
CA ASP A 35 5.45 4.06 21.02
C ASP A 35 6.06 3.52 19.70
N PRO A 36 7.38 3.64 19.51
CA PRO A 36 8.05 3.16 18.29
C PRO A 36 7.89 1.66 18.03
N GLY A 37 7.58 0.86 19.04
CA GLY A 37 7.32 -0.58 18.92
C GLY A 37 5.90 -0.95 18.52
N LEU A 38 4.97 0.02 18.53
CA LEU A 38 3.54 -0.21 18.27
C LEU A 38 3.31 -0.92 16.95
N ILE A 39 3.89 -0.39 15.87
CA ILE A 39 3.63 -0.86 14.50
C ILE A 39 3.91 -2.36 14.37
N ARG A 40 5.08 -2.80 14.83
CA ARG A 40 5.45 -4.23 14.77
C ARG A 40 4.49 -5.10 15.59
N ARG A 41 4.07 -4.63 16.78
CA ARG A 41 3.13 -5.38 17.63
C ARG A 41 1.77 -5.53 16.98
N ILE A 42 1.19 -4.43 16.47
CA ILE A 42 -0.14 -4.49 15.84
C ILE A 42 -0.13 -5.27 14.53
N ALA A 43 0.94 -5.15 13.74
CA ALA A 43 1.10 -5.91 12.51
C ALA A 43 1.11 -7.42 12.78
N ARG A 44 1.87 -7.88 13.79
CA ARG A 44 1.93 -9.29 14.19
C ARG A 44 0.66 -9.81 14.86
N ALA A 45 -0.03 -8.95 15.61
CA ALA A 45 -1.29 -9.31 16.27
C ALA A 45 -2.49 -9.29 15.31
N ARG A 46 -2.33 -8.81 14.09
CA ARG A 46 -3.40 -8.74 13.09
C ARG A 46 -3.98 -10.12 12.80
N LYS A 47 -5.30 -10.21 12.74
CA LYS A 47 -5.96 -11.44 12.27
C LYS A 47 -5.63 -11.64 10.79
N ARG A 48 -4.95 -12.74 10.48
CA ARG A 48 -4.62 -13.14 9.11
C ARG A 48 -5.62 -14.16 8.60
N ARG A 49 -5.83 -14.17 7.29
CA ARG A 49 -6.63 -15.24 6.66
C ARG A 49 -5.85 -16.55 6.64
N PRO A 50 -6.54 -17.71 6.75
CA PRO A 50 -5.86 -19.00 6.80
C PRO A 50 -5.23 -19.41 5.46
N ALA A 51 -5.73 -18.88 4.35
CA ALA A 51 -5.19 -19.11 3.01
C ALA A 51 -5.15 -17.78 2.23
N LEU A 52 -4.15 -17.61 1.38
CA LEU A 52 -3.97 -16.38 0.62
C LEU A 52 -5.18 -16.07 -0.26
N THR A 53 -5.78 -17.09 -0.87
CA THR A 53 -6.96 -16.97 -1.73
C THR A 53 -7.95 -18.09 -1.43
N ARG A 54 -9.23 -17.85 -1.71
CA ARG A 54 -10.32 -18.83 -1.52
C ARG A 54 -10.65 -19.58 -2.81
N ASP A 55 -10.49 -18.93 -3.96
CA ASP A 55 -10.90 -19.40 -5.28
C ASP A 55 -9.80 -19.29 -6.36
N GLY A 56 -8.56 -19.08 -5.92
CA GLY A 56 -7.42 -18.87 -6.82
C GLY A 56 -7.30 -17.44 -7.33
N LYS A 57 -8.14 -16.49 -6.88
CA LYS A 57 -8.14 -15.08 -7.30
C LYS A 57 -7.97 -14.15 -6.12
N LEU A 58 -7.41 -12.97 -6.39
CA LEU A 58 -7.24 -11.87 -5.42
C LEU A 58 -7.57 -10.54 -6.07
N THR A 59 -8.35 -9.72 -5.38
CA THR A 59 -8.57 -8.32 -5.72
C THR A 59 -7.74 -7.46 -4.78
N ILE A 60 -6.61 -6.96 -5.28
CA ILE A 60 -5.63 -6.18 -4.49
C ILE A 60 -5.67 -4.72 -4.89
N LEU A 61 -5.88 -3.84 -3.92
CA LEU A 61 -5.79 -2.39 -4.10
C LEU A 61 -4.32 -1.95 -4.15
N SER A 62 -3.92 -1.28 -5.22
CA SER A 62 -2.57 -0.70 -5.35
C SER A 62 -2.52 0.70 -4.75
N VAL A 63 -1.64 0.92 -3.77
CA VAL A 63 -1.47 2.18 -3.03
C VAL A 63 0.01 2.61 -3.00
N ASP A 64 0.80 2.22 -3.97
CA ASP A 64 2.23 2.56 -4.07
C ASP A 64 2.51 3.76 -5.00
N HIS A 65 1.48 4.36 -5.59
CA HIS A 65 1.59 5.42 -6.58
C HIS A 65 2.29 6.69 -6.08
N PRO A 66 2.02 7.21 -4.84
CA PRO A 66 2.69 8.44 -4.36
C PRO A 66 4.22 8.31 -4.29
N ALA A 67 4.73 7.16 -3.89
CA ALA A 67 6.18 6.91 -3.84
C ALA A 67 6.84 6.91 -5.24
N ARG A 68 6.04 6.79 -6.29
CA ARG A 68 6.44 6.86 -7.69
C ARG A 68 6.15 8.23 -8.31
N MET A 69 5.85 9.24 -7.50
CA MET A 69 5.47 10.59 -7.94
C MET A 69 4.19 10.64 -8.79
N VAL A 70 3.32 9.62 -8.68
CA VAL A 70 2.01 9.60 -9.32
C VAL A 70 0.99 10.06 -8.30
N THR A 71 0.68 11.34 -8.30
CA THR A 71 -0.13 12.00 -7.26
C THR A 71 -1.47 12.55 -7.78
N ARG A 72 -1.66 12.61 -9.08
CA ARG A 72 -2.86 13.19 -9.72
C ARG A 72 -4.04 12.21 -9.72
N VAL A 73 -5.22 12.74 -9.44
CA VAL A 73 -6.51 12.06 -9.69
C VAL A 73 -7.42 13.05 -10.44
N GLY A 74 -7.75 12.75 -11.68
CA GLY A 74 -8.51 13.66 -12.52
C GLY A 74 -7.78 15.01 -12.66
N ASP A 75 -8.47 16.10 -12.35
CA ASP A 75 -7.92 17.46 -12.40
C ASP A 75 -7.18 17.88 -11.11
N ASN A 76 -7.29 17.10 -10.03
CA ASN A 76 -6.57 17.38 -8.80
C ASN A 76 -5.15 16.79 -8.85
N PRO A 77 -4.09 17.64 -8.93
CA PRO A 77 -2.71 17.16 -9.07
C PRO A 77 -2.14 16.50 -7.81
N LEU A 78 -2.78 16.69 -6.64
CA LEU A 78 -2.26 16.26 -5.34
C LEU A 78 -3.19 15.28 -4.60
N ALA A 79 -4.28 14.83 -5.19
CA ALA A 79 -5.28 13.99 -4.51
C ALA A 79 -4.72 12.68 -3.94
N MET A 80 -3.67 12.10 -4.53
CA MET A 80 -2.94 10.96 -3.98
C MET A 80 -1.66 11.36 -3.24
N GLY A 81 -1.22 12.61 -3.37
CA GLY A 81 -0.08 13.17 -2.64
C GLY A 81 -0.47 13.72 -1.27
N ASP A 82 -1.70 14.20 -1.13
CA ASP A 82 -2.28 14.57 0.14
C ASP A 82 -2.53 13.31 0.98
N ARG A 83 -1.82 13.19 2.10
CA ARG A 83 -1.84 11.98 2.92
C ARG A 83 -3.19 11.75 3.59
N TYR A 84 -3.86 12.81 4.01
CA TYR A 84 -5.18 12.72 4.63
C TYR A 84 -6.22 12.21 3.63
N GLU A 85 -6.26 12.82 2.43
CA GLU A 85 -7.16 12.40 1.37
C GLU A 85 -6.86 10.96 0.91
N LEU A 86 -5.57 10.60 0.78
CA LEU A 86 -5.16 9.24 0.42
C LEU A 86 -5.66 8.21 1.42
N LEU A 87 -5.42 8.43 2.72
CA LEU A 87 -5.84 7.50 3.77
C LEU A 87 -7.38 7.36 3.83
N ALA A 88 -8.12 8.47 3.66
CA ALA A 88 -9.57 8.43 3.61
C ALA A 88 -10.09 7.60 2.43
N ARG A 89 -9.54 7.79 1.22
CA ARG A 89 -9.90 7.01 0.03
C ARG A 89 -9.59 5.54 0.19
N VAL A 90 -8.39 5.22 0.68
CA VAL A 90 -7.92 3.84 0.83
C VAL A 90 -8.73 3.11 1.89
N SER A 91 -8.92 3.69 3.06
CA SER A 91 -9.71 3.06 4.14
C SER A 91 -11.16 2.80 3.71
N ARG A 92 -11.78 3.73 2.99
CA ARG A 92 -13.11 3.52 2.40
C ARG A 92 -13.15 2.29 1.50
N VAL A 93 -12.17 2.13 0.62
CA VAL A 93 -12.12 0.97 -0.29
C VAL A 93 -11.86 -0.32 0.49
N LEU A 94 -10.98 -0.30 1.48
CA LEU A 94 -10.62 -1.49 2.26
C LEU A 94 -11.73 -1.97 3.21
N THR A 95 -12.71 -1.13 3.54
CA THR A 95 -13.93 -1.58 4.25
C THR A 95 -14.83 -2.46 3.39
N ASP A 96 -14.70 -2.42 2.06
CA ASP A 96 -15.45 -3.26 1.16
C ASP A 96 -14.89 -4.70 1.13
N SER A 97 -15.76 -5.69 1.36
CA SER A 97 -15.39 -7.10 1.40
C SER A 97 -14.95 -7.67 0.04
N ARG A 98 -15.24 -6.98 -1.05
CA ARG A 98 -14.81 -7.36 -2.42
C ARG A 98 -13.31 -7.17 -2.65
N PHE A 99 -12.64 -6.35 -1.83
CA PHE A 99 -11.19 -6.22 -1.86
C PHE A 99 -10.56 -7.23 -0.88
N ASP A 100 -9.72 -8.10 -1.41
CA ASP A 100 -9.02 -9.11 -0.61
C ASP A 100 -7.85 -8.51 0.17
N GLY A 101 -7.28 -7.40 -0.31
CA GLY A 101 -6.14 -6.78 0.35
C GLY A 101 -5.62 -5.56 -0.40
N PHE A 102 -4.41 -5.17 -0.05
CA PHE A 102 -3.73 -4.04 -0.68
C PHE A 102 -2.22 -4.25 -0.76
N MET A 103 -1.57 -3.51 -1.65
CA MET A 103 -0.12 -3.38 -1.72
C MET A 103 0.26 -1.90 -1.60
N ALA A 104 1.24 -1.61 -0.75
CA ALA A 104 1.65 -0.25 -0.48
C ALA A 104 3.12 -0.15 -0.05
N THR A 105 3.63 1.06 -0.03
CA THR A 105 4.92 1.40 0.57
C THR A 105 4.87 1.32 2.09
N ALA A 106 6.03 1.22 2.72
CA ALA A 106 6.14 1.01 4.17
C ALA A 106 5.40 2.07 4.99
N ASP A 107 5.51 3.33 4.61
CA ASP A 107 4.83 4.45 5.27
C ASP A 107 3.31 4.30 5.26
N VAL A 108 2.73 3.94 4.11
CA VAL A 108 1.27 3.75 3.97
C VAL A 108 0.79 2.50 4.69
N VAL A 109 1.53 1.38 4.61
CA VAL A 109 1.21 0.16 5.36
C VAL A 109 1.13 0.45 6.86
N GLU A 110 2.14 1.14 7.38
CA GLU A 110 2.21 1.48 8.81
C GLU A 110 1.09 2.42 9.25
N GLU A 111 0.77 3.43 8.45
CA GLU A 111 -0.33 4.36 8.75
C GLU A 111 -1.69 3.67 8.74
N LEU A 112 -1.94 2.77 7.79
CA LEU A 112 -3.17 1.99 7.76
C LEU A 112 -3.27 1.02 8.95
N LEU A 113 -2.16 0.40 9.37
CA LEU A 113 -2.12 -0.43 10.57
C LEU A 113 -2.44 0.36 11.83
N ILE A 114 -1.85 1.56 11.99
CA ILE A 114 -2.15 2.44 13.13
C ILE A 114 -3.61 2.89 13.09
N LEU A 115 -4.11 3.27 11.92
CA LEU A 115 -5.51 3.68 11.76
C LEU A 115 -6.48 2.56 12.14
N ASP A 116 -6.25 1.34 11.65
CA ASP A 116 -7.04 0.16 12.00
C ASP A 116 -7.02 -0.11 13.53
N TYR A 117 -5.84 -0.02 14.14
CA TYR A 117 -5.68 -0.12 15.58
C TYR A 117 -6.48 0.95 16.33
N MET A 118 -6.47 2.20 15.86
CA MET A 118 -7.24 3.30 16.47
C MET A 118 -8.74 3.06 16.35
N VAL A 119 -9.22 2.58 15.21
CA VAL A 119 -10.62 2.20 15.01
C VAL A 119 -11.04 1.12 16.00
N GLN A 120 -10.24 0.07 16.15
CA GLN A 120 -10.52 -1.01 17.12
C GLN A 120 -10.51 -0.50 18.57
N ARG A 121 -9.57 0.38 18.92
CA ARG A 121 -9.52 1.01 20.25
C ARG A 121 -10.74 1.90 20.55
N ALA A 122 -11.36 2.46 19.53
CA ALA A 122 -12.61 3.19 19.64
C ALA A 122 -13.87 2.28 19.62
N GLY A 123 -13.72 0.96 19.63
CA GLY A 123 -14.82 -0.01 19.61
C GLY A 123 -15.34 -0.34 18.21
N GLY A 124 -14.69 0.14 17.15
CA GLY A 124 -15.05 -0.21 15.77
C GLY A 124 -14.46 -1.56 15.32
N PRO A 125 -14.96 -2.13 14.23
CA PRO A 125 -14.42 -3.35 13.66
C PRO A 125 -13.08 -3.08 12.96
N SER A 126 -12.19 -4.08 12.94
CA SER A 126 -10.99 -4.02 12.09
C SER A 126 -11.39 -4.02 10.60
N PHE A 127 -10.86 -3.09 9.84
CA PHE A 127 -11.00 -3.07 8.38
C PHE A 127 -9.82 -3.72 7.65
N LEU A 128 -8.75 -4.06 8.39
CA LEU A 128 -7.60 -4.82 7.89
C LEU A 128 -7.60 -6.29 8.32
N GLY A 129 -8.54 -6.70 9.17
CA GLY A 129 -8.69 -8.10 9.56
C GLY A 129 -8.93 -8.99 8.34
N GLU A 130 -8.12 -10.06 8.21
CA GLU A 130 -8.14 -11.00 7.08
C GLU A 130 -7.85 -10.39 5.68
N LYS A 131 -7.41 -9.12 5.60
CA LYS A 131 -6.90 -8.54 4.36
C LYS A 131 -5.47 -9.01 4.10
N VAL A 132 -5.16 -9.29 2.85
CA VAL A 132 -3.79 -9.55 2.38
C VAL A 132 -3.03 -8.23 2.31
N ILE A 133 -1.87 -8.17 2.95
CA ILE A 133 -1.00 -6.99 2.94
C ILE A 133 0.31 -7.33 2.25
N LEU A 134 0.58 -6.66 1.12
CA LEU A 134 1.82 -6.82 0.37
C LEU A 134 2.69 -5.57 0.53
N GLY A 135 3.89 -5.75 1.05
CA GLY A 135 4.86 -4.66 1.23
C GLY A 135 5.69 -4.41 -0.03
N CYS A 136 5.78 -3.15 -0.48
CA CYS A 136 6.63 -2.80 -1.61
C CYS A 136 8.10 -2.79 -1.22
N MET A 137 8.96 -3.45 -1.99
CA MET A 137 10.40 -3.53 -1.76
C MET A 137 11.17 -2.48 -2.58
N ASN A 138 10.68 -2.13 -3.75
CA ASN A 138 11.30 -1.12 -4.61
C ASN A 138 10.26 -0.13 -5.16
N ARG A 139 10.74 0.98 -5.72
CA ARG A 139 9.91 2.07 -6.27
C ARG A 139 9.89 2.04 -7.77
N GLY A 140 10.07 1.25 -8.54
CA GLY A 140 10.14 1.29 -10.01
C GLY A 140 9.48 2.50 -10.66
N GLY A 141 10.26 3.22 -11.46
CA GLY A 141 9.86 4.30 -12.36
C GLY A 141 9.12 5.46 -11.72
N LEU A 142 9.84 6.54 -11.49
CA LEU A 142 9.27 7.78 -11.00
C LEU A 142 8.63 8.57 -12.13
N ALA A 143 7.41 9.09 -11.94
CA ALA A 143 6.76 9.97 -12.89
C ALA A 143 7.55 11.28 -13.04
N GLY A 144 7.74 11.74 -14.27
CA GLY A 144 8.41 13.01 -14.57
C GLY A 144 9.95 12.95 -14.58
N VAL A 145 10.54 11.79 -14.36
CA VAL A 145 11.99 11.58 -14.51
C VAL A 145 12.28 10.62 -15.67
N SER A 146 13.51 10.63 -16.14
CA SER A 146 13.96 9.66 -17.12
C SER A 146 13.72 8.26 -16.59
N PHE A 147 13.39 7.33 -17.48
CA PHE A 147 13.13 5.96 -17.10
C PHE A 147 14.30 5.37 -16.31
N GLU A 148 14.06 5.14 -15.02
CA GLU A 148 15.03 4.50 -14.15
C GLU A 148 14.92 2.98 -14.30
N MET A 149 15.95 2.39 -14.85
CA MET A 149 16.08 0.94 -14.92
C MET A 149 16.77 0.37 -13.67
N ASP A 150 17.48 1.21 -12.93
CA ASP A 150 18.10 0.88 -11.65
C ASP A 150 17.09 1.09 -10.51
N ASP A 151 16.12 0.20 -10.43
CA ASP A 151 15.11 0.20 -9.38
C ASP A 151 15.71 -0.31 -8.06
N THR A 152 16.29 0.60 -7.31
CA THR A 152 16.91 0.27 -6.03
C THR A 152 15.88 -0.22 -5.01
N MET A 153 16.32 -1.14 -4.13
CA MET A 153 15.51 -1.63 -3.00
C MET A 153 15.40 -0.56 -1.93
N THR A 154 14.39 0.29 -2.04
CA THR A 154 14.18 1.49 -1.20
C THR A 154 12.97 1.38 -0.28
N GLY A 155 12.33 0.23 -0.23
CA GLY A 155 11.17 -0.06 0.62
C GLY A 155 11.48 -1.13 1.66
N TYR A 156 10.57 -2.07 1.82
CA TYR A 156 10.77 -3.19 2.74
C TYR A 156 11.90 -4.12 2.28
N THR A 157 12.68 -4.60 3.23
CA THR A 157 13.54 -5.78 3.03
C THR A 157 12.71 -7.06 3.23
N ALA A 158 13.20 -8.21 2.73
CA ALA A 158 12.58 -9.50 2.98
C ALA A 158 12.42 -9.78 4.48
N ARG A 159 13.47 -9.50 5.27
CA ARG A 159 13.44 -9.61 6.72
C ARG A 159 12.37 -8.71 7.36
N ALA A 160 12.22 -7.46 6.91
CA ALA A 160 11.21 -6.56 7.46
C ALA A 160 9.79 -7.05 7.17
N ILE A 161 9.53 -7.60 5.97
CA ILE A 161 8.25 -8.23 5.61
C ILE A 161 7.92 -9.38 6.55
N ASN A 162 8.88 -10.27 6.79
CA ASN A 162 8.73 -11.38 7.72
C ASN A 162 8.54 -10.89 9.17
N ASP A 163 9.37 -9.96 9.63
CA ASP A 163 9.30 -9.37 10.97
C ASP A 163 7.96 -8.66 11.25
N MET A 164 7.37 -8.07 10.24
CA MET A 164 6.04 -7.45 10.32
C MET A 164 4.89 -8.45 10.18
N GLY A 165 5.16 -9.68 9.75
CA GLY A 165 4.14 -10.67 9.45
C GLY A 165 3.23 -10.23 8.31
N LEU A 166 3.77 -9.56 7.27
CA LEU A 166 3.04 -9.27 6.06
C LEU A 166 2.82 -10.55 5.25
N ASP A 167 1.84 -10.53 4.36
CA ASP A 167 1.43 -11.73 3.63
C ASP A 167 2.26 -11.96 2.36
N GLY A 168 3.10 -11.00 2.00
CA GLY A 168 4.02 -11.09 0.87
C GLY A 168 4.63 -9.76 0.49
N ALA A 169 5.32 -9.76 -0.65
CA ALA A 169 6.04 -8.62 -1.18
C ALA A 169 5.57 -8.23 -2.58
N LYS A 170 5.77 -6.96 -2.93
CA LYS A 170 5.63 -6.46 -4.29
C LYS A 170 6.96 -5.92 -4.79
N LEU A 171 7.38 -6.41 -5.95
CA LEU A 171 8.50 -5.91 -6.72
C LEU A 171 8.00 -5.30 -8.03
N MET A 172 8.51 -4.12 -8.39
CA MET A 172 8.39 -3.60 -9.73
C MET A 172 9.54 -4.17 -10.56
N PHE A 173 9.22 -4.83 -11.65
CA PHE A 173 10.18 -5.42 -12.56
C PHE A 173 10.06 -4.75 -13.92
N ARG A 174 11.10 -4.02 -14.33
CA ARG A 174 11.15 -3.32 -15.61
C ARG A 174 12.35 -3.78 -16.40
N LEU A 175 12.16 -3.95 -17.69
CA LEU A 175 13.19 -4.35 -18.63
C LEU A 175 13.15 -3.45 -19.85
N GLU A 176 14.30 -2.97 -20.24
CA GLU A 176 14.56 -2.34 -21.54
C GLU A 176 15.60 -3.17 -22.28
N PRO A 177 15.23 -3.84 -23.38
CA PRO A 177 16.12 -4.81 -24.04
C PRO A 177 17.46 -4.24 -24.52
N GLY A 178 17.52 -2.93 -24.78
CA GLY A 178 18.75 -2.24 -25.20
C GLY A 178 19.60 -1.68 -24.07
N SER A 179 19.18 -1.81 -22.80
CA SER A 179 19.86 -1.20 -21.66
C SER A 179 20.57 -2.22 -20.79
N CYS A 180 21.85 -2.00 -20.51
CA CYS A 180 22.60 -2.81 -19.55
C CYS A 180 22.10 -2.65 -18.11
N GLU A 181 21.40 -1.55 -17.77
CA GLU A 181 20.79 -1.33 -16.46
C GLU A 181 19.69 -2.37 -16.17
N SER A 182 19.06 -2.94 -17.20
CA SER A 182 18.12 -4.05 -17.04
C SER A 182 18.74 -5.25 -16.33
N GLY A 183 20.03 -5.48 -16.52
CA GLY A 183 20.76 -6.54 -15.82
C GLY A 183 20.82 -6.32 -14.31
N LYS A 184 21.00 -5.09 -13.86
CA LYS A 184 20.99 -4.73 -12.42
C LYS A 184 19.61 -4.97 -11.80
N THR A 185 18.56 -4.51 -12.48
CA THR A 185 17.17 -4.71 -12.01
C THR A 185 16.85 -6.20 -11.88
N ILE A 186 17.26 -7.03 -12.85
CA ILE A 186 17.10 -8.49 -12.77
C ILE A 186 17.81 -9.03 -11.53
N MET A 187 19.08 -8.69 -11.33
CA MET A 187 19.86 -9.16 -10.18
C MET A 187 19.23 -8.78 -8.84
N TYR A 188 18.81 -7.52 -8.67
CA TYR A 188 18.16 -7.06 -7.44
C TYR A 188 16.85 -7.80 -7.17
N CYS A 189 16.02 -7.95 -8.19
CA CYS A 189 14.73 -8.65 -8.03
C CYS A 189 14.93 -10.14 -7.73
N VAL A 190 15.86 -10.82 -8.40
CA VAL A 190 16.16 -12.24 -8.15
C VAL A 190 16.69 -12.44 -6.73
N ASN A 191 17.64 -11.61 -6.29
CA ASN A 191 18.17 -11.69 -4.93
C ASN A 191 17.07 -11.48 -3.88
N ALA A 192 16.21 -10.46 -4.06
CA ALA A 192 15.11 -10.21 -3.14
C ALA A 192 14.09 -11.36 -3.10
N ILE A 193 13.83 -12.00 -4.24
CA ILE A 193 12.93 -13.17 -4.30
C ILE A 193 13.56 -14.34 -3.55
N ASN A 194 14.84 -14.62 -3.75
CA ASN A 194 15.54 -15.69 -3.04
C ASN A 194 15.50 -15.47 -1.52
N GLU A 195 15.80 -14.25 -1.06
CA GLU A 195 15.70 -13.91 0.36
C GLU A 195 14.27 -14.11 0.93
N LEU A 196 13.23 -13.86 0.13
CA LEU A 196 11.84 -14.06 0.56
C LEU A 196 11.44 -15.55 0.64
N VAL A 197 12.01 -16.38 -0.24
CA VAL A 197 11.71 -17.82 -0.25
C VAL A 197 12.37 -18.54 0.93
N ASP A 198 13.50 -18.02 1.42
CA ASP A 198 14.26 -18.58 2.54
C ASP A 198 13.68 -18.22 3.93
N LEU A 199 12.64 -17.38 4.00
CA LEU A 199 11.99 -16.90 5.24
C LEU A 199 10.66 -17.57 5.53
#